data_3c301be7cfce9b0a1f41ce42677da854
#
_entry.id   3c301be7cfce9b0a1f41ce42677da854
#
_cell.length_a   1.000
_cell.length_b   1.000
_cell.length_c   1.000
_cell.angle_alpha   90.00
_cell.angle_beta   90.00
_cell.angle_gamma   90.00
#
_symmetry.space_group_name_H-M   'P 1'
#
loop_
_entity.id
_entity.type
_entity.pdbx_description
1 polymer ?
#
loop_
_entity_poly.entity_id
_entity_poly.type
_entity_poly.pdbx_seq_one_letter_code
_entity_poly.pdbx_strand_id
1 'polypeptide(L)'
;MRFSAFLPAVAGLSTVVAVSAIAPSIAHSATFQAESGVTSVFLDFDTLETLGITLAGADGVVDPASSDFQVGFAITPETDFTFSDDNGFTPISGTIEHSGSISLAIDTLGGDVTLGDFTIGFDANRVSDTTSGFFVQDNLDLDTVLFDIDMPDTLALDDDSLTLVADLLVAPEFAEILTTLEKPDLTGVEIGEARTDANLVAVSDGGASVPEPATVLGLVGVGAAVLSQKAGRRA
;
A
#
# COMPACT_ATOMS: atom_id res chain seq x y z
N MET A 1 -47.55 77.63 -27.92
CA MET A 1 -46.27 76.97 -27.72
C MET A 1 -46.49 75.88 -26.69
N ARG A 2 -46.45 74.59 -27.07
CA ARG A 2 -46.70 73.45 -26.21
C ARG A 2 -45.33 72.76 -25.99
N PHE A 3 -44.86 72.73 -24.76
CA PHE A 3 -43.67 71.94 -24.40
C PHE A 3 -44.14 70.57 -23.94
N SER A 4 -43.72 69.53 -24.68
CA SER A 4 -43.85 68.12 -24.28
C SER A 4 -42.62 67.71 -23.50
N ALA A 5 -42.85 67.33 -22.26
CA ALA A 5 -41.80 66.76 -21.39
C ALA A 5 -41.62 65.23 -21.67
N PHE A 6 -40.46 64.79 -22.07
CA PHE A 6 -40.09 63.42 -22.19
C PHE A 6 -39.52 62.94 -20.86
N LEU A 7 -40.11 61.92 -20.25
CA LEU A 7 -39.49 61.16 -19.13
C LEU A 7 -38.66 60.02 -19.71
N PRO A 8 -37.42 59.85 -19.26
CA PRO A 8 -36.66 58.61 -19.58
C PRO A 8 -37.03 57.48 -18.60
N ALA A 9 -37.43 56.34 -19.15
CA ALA A 9 -37.59 55.12 -18.40
C ALA A 9 -36.21 54.51 -18.10
N VAL A 10 -35.88 54.39 -16.83
CA VAL A 10 -34.68 53.68 -16.35
C VAL A 10 -35.00 52.18 -16.25
N ALA A 11 -34.50 51.41 -17.18
CA ALA A 11 -34.55 49.94 -17.11
C ALA A 11 -33.45 49.44 -16.16
N GLY A 12 -33.85 49.00 -14.98
CA GLY A 12 -32.93 48.36 -14.03
C GLY A 12 -32.52 46.97 -14.49
N LEU A 13 -31.25 46.79 -14.84
CA LEU A 13 -30.66 45.50 -15.12
C LEU A 13 -30.29 44.80 -13.78
N SER A 14 -31.09 43.81 -13.39
CA SER A 14 -30.76 42.97 -12.21
C SER A 14 -29.78 41.89 -12.64
N THR A 15 -28.50 42.08 -12.35
CA THR A 15 -27.47 41.05 -12.50
C THR A 15 -27.61 40.01 -11.38
N VAL A 16 -28.09 38.84 -11.73
CA VAL A 16 -28.06 37.67 -10.86
C VAL A 16 -26.63 37.11 -10.85
N VAL A 17 -25.88 37.36 -9.82
CA VAL A 17 -24.57 36.70 -9.59
C VAL A 17 -24.86 35.29 -9.10
N ALA A 18 -24.70 34.29 -9.96
CA ALA A 18 -24.68 32.90 -9.59
C ALA A 18 -23.36 32.60 -8.86
N VAL A 19 -23.39 32.54 -7.54
CA VAL A 19 -22.29 32.04 -6.73
C VAL A 19 -22.28 30.52 -6.87
N SER A 20 -21.40 29.99 -7.74
CA SER A 20 -21.12 28.58 -7.79
C SER A 20 -20.41 28.20 -6.50
N ALA A 21 -21.09 27.53 -5.58
CA ALA A 21 -20.48 26.93 -4.42
C ALA A 21 -19.58 25.79 -4.92
N ILE A 22 -18.27 26.02 -4.91
CA ILE A 22 -17.29 24.96 -5.07
C ILE A 22 -17.36 24.19 -3.75
N ALA A 23 -18.09 23.07 -3.74
CA ALA A 23 -18.02 22.12 -2.63
C ALA A 23 -16.59 21.59 -2.59
N PRO A 24 -15.90 21.63 -1.45
CA PRO A 24 -14.64 20.94 -1.32
C PRO A 24 -14.91 19.45 -1.57
N SER A 25 -14.19 18.85 -2.53
CA SER A 25 -14.15 17.40 -2.65
C SER A 25 -13.51 16.88 -1.36
N ILE A 26 -14.25 16.10 -0.61
CA ILE A 26 -13.68 15.34 0.49
C ILE A 26 -12.73 14.37 -0.17
N ALA A 27 -11.43 14.51 0.07
CA ALA A 27 -10.47 13.47 -0.29
C ALA A 27 -10.89 12.23 0.52
N HIS A 28 -11.39 11.21 -0.16
CA HIS A 28 -11.61 9.92 0.46
C HIS A 28 -10.25 9.24 0.55
N SER A 29 -9.78 8.99 1.76
CA SER A 29 -8.77 7.99 2.04
C SER A 29 -9.31 6.65 1.56
N ALA A 30 -8.56 5.97 0.71
CA ALA A 30 -8.86 4.60 0.37
C ALA A 30 -8.01 3.68 1.23
N THR A 31 -8.63 2.62 1.73
CA THR A 31 -7.93 1.49 2.32
C THR A 31 -7.90 0.38 1.27
N PHE A 32 -6.73 -0.18 1.06
CA PHE A 32 -6.50 -1.25 0.10
C PHE A 32 -6.08 -2.53 0.83
N GLN A 33 -6.41 -3.66 0.23
CA GLN A 33 -5.90 -4.97 0.62
C GLN A 33 -5.19 -5.61 -0.56
N ALA A 34 -4.02 -6.22 -0.32
CA ALA A 34 -3.38 -7.07 -1.31
C ALA A 34 -4.12 -8.42 -1.37
N GLU A 35 -4.40 -8.93 -2.58
CA GLU A 35 -5.13 -10.20 -2.77
C GLU A 35 -4.30 -11.26 -3.47
N SER A 36 -3.46 -10.86 -4.42
CA SER A 36 -2.70 -11.77 -5.28
C SER A 36 -1.54 -11.05 -5.93
N GLY A 37 -0.66 -11.78 -6.55
CA GLY A 37 0.48 -11.21 -7.26
C GLY A 37 1.70 -12.10 -7.17
N VAL A 38 2.88 -11.49 -7.35
CA VAL A 38 4.16 -12.17 -7.28
C VAL A 38 5.16 -11.28 -6.55
N THR A 39 5.90 -11.84 -5.61
CA THR A 39 7.13 -11.24 -5.12
C THR A 39 8.31 -11.92 -5.80
N SER A 40 9.04 -11.15 -6.59
CA SER A 40 10.24 -11.57 -7.33
C SER A 40 11.47 -11.26 -6.51
N VAL A 41 12.41 -12.19 -6.43
CA VAL A 41 13.59 -12.07 -5.59
C VAL A 41 14.86 -12.27 -6.43
N PHE A 42 15.79 -11.35 -6.23
CA PHE A 42 17.19 -11.47 -6.59
C PHE A 42 18.00 -11.72 -5.30
N LEU A 43 18.85 -12.75 -5.30
CA LEU A 43 19.85 -12.97 -4.26
C LEU A 43 21.24 -12.91 -4.87
N ASP A 44 22.17 -12.24 -4.20
CA ASP A 44 23.59 -12.21 -4.61
C ASP A 44 24.25 -13.56 -4.28
N PHE A 45 24.03 -14.54 -5.15
CA PHE A 45 24.61 -15.87 -4.98
C PHE A 45 26.13 -15.87 -5.03
N ASP A 46 26.78 -14.90 -5.71
CA ASP A 46 28.24 -14.79 -5.73
C ASP A 46 28.76 -14.45 -4.32
N THR A 47 28.09 -13.53 -3.63
CA THR A 47 28.39 -13.21 -2.23
C THR A 47 28.08 -14.39 -1.29
N LEU A 48 26.91 -15.04 -1.44
CA LEU A 48 26.52 -16.19 -0.64
C LEU A 48 27.49 -17.38 -0.81
N GLU A 49 27.97 -17.63 -2.03
CA GLU A 49 28.95 -18.70 -2.29
C GLU A 49 30.28 -18.46 -1.57
N THR A 50 30.73 -17.20 -1.43
CA THR A 50 31.92 -16.87 -0.62
C THR A 50 31.75 -17.22 0.86
N LEU A 51 30.49 -17.31 1.32
CA LEU A 51 30.12 -17.71 2.67
C LEU A 51 29.86 -19.23 2.78
N GLY A 52 30.05 -20.00 1.69
CA GLY A 52 29.72 -21.41 1.63
C GLY A 52 28.24 -21.73 1.64
N ILE A 53 27.42 -20.81 1.11
CA ILE A 53 25.97 -20.95 0.97
C ILE A 53 25.67 -20.97 -0.54
N THR A 54 25.06 -22.04 -1.04
CA THR A 54 24.74 -22.18 -2.46
C THR A 54 23.27 -22.58 -2.66
N LEU A 55 22.68 -22.17 -3.77
CA LEU A 55 21.32 -22.59 -4.13
C LEU A 55 21.35 -24.06 -4.55
N ALA A 56 20.64 -24.91 -3.83
CA ALA A 56 20.49 -26.33 -4.10
C ALA A 56 19.25 -26.64 -4.96
N GLY A 57 18.20 -25.82 -4.86
CA GLY A 57 16.96 -26.01 -5.63
C GLY A 57 15.89 -25.00 -5.31
N ALA A 58 14.77 -25.10 -6.02
CA ALA A 58 13.54 -24.35 -5.76
C ALA A 58 12.33 -25.25 -6.06
N ASP A 59 11.26 -25.11 -5.29
CA ASP A 59 10.01 -25.85 -5.45
C ASP A 59 8.79 -24.94 -5.24
N GLY A 60 7.73 -25.17 -6.03
CA GLY A 60 6.50 -24.38 -5.93
C GLY A 60 6.62 -22.90 -6.34
N VAL A 61 7.73 -22.49 -6.92
CA VAL A 61 7.99 -21.11 -7.38
C VAL A 61 7.32 -20.82 -8.71
N VAL A 62 7.14 -19.54 -9.01
CA VAL A 62 6.58 -19.03 -10.27
C VAL A 62 7.62 -18.21 -11.03
N ASP A 63 7.30 -17.87 -12.28
CA ASP A 63 8.15 -16.96 -13.06
C ASP A 63 8.21 -15.58 -12.39
N PRO A 64 9.40 -14.97 -12.26
CA PRO A 64 9.51 -13.61 -11.70
C PRO A 64 8.96 -12.56 -12.67
N ALA A 65 8.65 -11.38 -12.16
CA ALA A 65 8.08 -10.26 -12.92
C ALA A 65 9.03 -9.75 -14.04
N SER A 66 10.34 -9.92 -13.89
CA SER A 66 11.32 -9.60 -14.92
C SER A 66 12.53 -10.55 -14.87
N SER A 67 13.34 -10.55 -15.93
CA SER A 67 14.57 -11.37 -16.04
C SER A 67 15.70 -10.90 -15.11
N ASP A 68 15.53 -9.78 -14.41
CA ASP A 68 16.53 -9.28 -13.48
C ASP A 68 16.45 -10.02 -12.13
N PHE A 69 15.33 -10.69 -11.88
CA PHE A 69 15.10 -11.53 -10.70
C PHE A 69 15.24 -13.02 -11.05
N GLN A 70 15.64 -13.83 -10.08
CA GLN A 70 15.91 -15.25 -10.30
C GLN A 70 14.70 -16.12 -10.02
N VAL A 71 13.84 -15.75 -9.07
CA VAL A 71 12.71 -16.55 -8.61
C VAL A 71 11.52 -15.66 -8.25
N GLY A 72 10.31 -16.17 -8.50
CA GLY A 72 9.06 -15.54 -8.07
C GLY A 72 8.32 -16.42 -7.07
N PHE A 73 7.73 -15.80 -6.05
CA PHE A 73 6.86 -16.43 -5.06
C PHE A 73 5.45 -15.88 -5.24
N ALA A 74 4.48 -16.77 -5.44
CA ALA A 74 3.11 -16.35 -5.62
C ALA A 74 2.51 -15.84 -4.30
N ILE A 75 1.86 -14.68 -4.32
CA ILE A 75 1.05 -14.18 -3.20
C ILE A 75 -0.20 -15.05 -3.10
N THR A 76 -0.48 -15.56 -1.90
CA THR A 76 -1.55 -16.52 -1.67
C THR A 76 -2.84 -15.86 -1.17
N PRO A 77 -4.00 -16.53 -1.26
CA PRO A 77 -5.28 -16.03 -0.75
C PRO A 77 -5.35 -15.84 0.77
N GLU A 78 -4.38 -16.35 1.51
CA GLU A 78 -4.24 -16.15 2.96
C GLU A 78 -3.75 -14.74 3.32
N THR A 79 -3.28 -13.99 2.32
CA THR A 79 -2.86 -12.59 2.46
C THR A 79 -4.02 -11.72 2.97
N ASP A 80 -3.76 -10.99 4.05
CA ASP A 80 -4.72 -10.05 4.64
C ASP A 80 -4.10 -8.64 4.87
N PHE A 81 -2.97 -8.37 4.23
CA PHE A 81 -2.25 -7.10 4.35
C PHE A 81 -3.09 -5.94 3.85
N THR A 82 -3.30 -4.95 4.72
CA THR A 82 -4.04 -3.72 4.43
C THR A 82 -3.19 -2.49 4.67
N PHE A 83 -3.40 -1.47 3.83
CA PHE A 83 -2.74 -0.18 3.95
C PHE A 83 -3.67 0.96 3.51
N SER A 84 -3.35 2.20 3.91
CA SER A 84 -4.00 3.42 3.47
C SER A 84 -3.11 4.18 2.50
N ASP A 85 -3.73 4.88 1.55
CA ASP A 85 -3.08 5.84 0.65
C ASP A 85 -3.07 7.28 1.21
N ASP A 86 -3.60 7.49 2.43
CA ASP A 86 -3.56 8.77 3.12
C ASP A 86 -2.12 9.22 3.36
N ASN A 87 -1.74 10.33 2.73
CA ASN A 87 -0.39 10.88 2.81
C ASN A 87 0.73 9.94 2.30
N GLY A 88 0.38 9.01 1.39
CA GLY A 88 1.24 7.99 0.85
C GLY A 88 0.94 6.60 1.41
N PHE A 89 1.79 5.64 1.11
CA PHE A 89 1.64 4.26 1.53
C PHE A 89 1.84 4.12 3.05
N THR A 90 0.78 3.74 3.77
CA THR A 90 0.81 3.58 5.23
C THR A 90 0.25 2.20 5.61
N PRO A 91 1.09 1.26 6.09
CA PRO A 91 0.62 -0.04 6.58
C PRO A 91 -0.38 0.11 7.72
N ILE A 92 -1.45 -0.69 7.71
CA ILE A 92 -2.49 -0.71 8.75
C ILE A 92 -2.40 -2.03 9.53
N SER A 93 -2.50 -3.18 8.84
CA SER A 93 -2.53 -4.50 9.48
C SER A 93 -2.32 -5.63 8.49
N GLY A 94 -2.13 -6.84 9.02
CA GLY A 94 -2.02 -8.06 8.25
C GLY A 94 -0.65 -8.31 7.67
N THR A 95 -0.58 -9.34 6.85
CA THR A 95 0.65 -9.86 6.23
C THR A 95 0.41 -10.24 4.78
N ILE A 96 1.48 -10.28 3.99
CA ILE A 96 1.47 -10.82 2.63
C ILE A 96 2.07 -12.22 2.70
N GLU A 97 1.24 -13.23 2.42
CA GLU A 97 1.61 -14.63 2.48
C GLU A 97 1.98 -15.15 1.10
N HIS A 98 3.04 -15.95 1.04
CA HIS A 98 3.56 -16.49 -0.20
C HIS A 98 3.60 -18.01 -0.17
N SER A 99 3.57 -18.62 -1.35
CA SER A 99 3.85 -20.04 -1.53
C SER A 99 5.14 -20.26 -2.33
N GLY A 100 5.77 -21.40 -2.07
CA GLY A 100 7.01 -21.81 -2.72
C GLY A 100 8.22 -21.70 -1.81
N SER A 101 9.30 -22.38 -2.21
CA SER A 101 10.51 -22.48 -1.41
C SER A 101 11.78 -22.52 -2.25
N ILE A 102 12.89 -22.16 -1.61
CA ILE A 102 14.25 -22.41 -2.10
C ILE A 102 14.98 -23.30 -1.11
N SER A 103 15.88 -24.13 -1.59
CA SER A 103 16.76 -24.94 -0.78
C SER A 103 18.19 -24.40 -0.89
N LEU A 104 18.81 -24.14 0.23
CA LEU A 104 20.18 -23.66 0.33
C LEU A 104 21.07 -24.75 0.95
N ALA A 105 22.12 -25.13 0.24
CA ALA A 105 23.17 -25.96 0.80
C ALA A 105 24.15 -25.07 1.58
N ILE A 106 24.37 -25.39 2.87
CA ILE A 106 25.31 -24.69 3.73
C ILE A 106 26.43 -25.67 4.11
N ASP A 107 27.66 -25.32 3.77
CA ASP A 107 28.83 -26.20 3.87
C ASP A 107 29.08 -26.76 5.27
N THR A 108 28.71 -26.02 6.32
CA THR A 108 28.86 -26.42 7.74
C THR A 108 27.76 -27.32 8.25
N LEU A 109 26.57 -27.36 7.60
CA LEU A 109 25.44 -28.19 8.06
C LEU A 109 25.47 -29.63 7.56
N GLY A 110 26.17 -29.89 6.44
CA GLY A 110 26.19 -31.21 5.80
C GLY A 110 24.83 -31.63 5.20
N GLY A 111 23.93 -30.70 4.97
CA GLY A 111 22.62 -30.86 4.38
C GLY A 111 22.04 -29.54 3.93
N ASP A 112 20.89 -29.60 3.26
CA ASP A 112 20.19 -28.42 2.75
C ASP A 112 19.21 -27.88 3.79
N VAL A 113 19.01 -26.57 3.79
CA VAL A 113 17.97 -25.85 4.52
C VAL A 113 16.94 -25.36 3.53
N THR A 114 15.67 -25.63 3.78
CA THR A 114 14.57 -25.19 2.93
C THR A 114 13.94 -23.93 3.55
N LEU A 115 13.95 -22.84 2.80
CA LEU A 115 13.34 -21.58 3.17
C LEU A 115 12.15 -21.32 2.25
N GLY A 116 11.00 -20.92 2.81
CA GLY A 116 9.82 -20.75 1.98
C GLY A 116 8.55 -20.45 2.75
N ASP A 117 7.43 -20.49 2.01
CA ASP A 117 6.13 -20.08 2.48
C ASP A 117 6.22 -18.73 3.21
N PHE A 118 6.94 -17.78 2.57
CA PHE A 118 7.39 -16.55 3.19
C PHE A 118 6.23 -15.63 3.58
N THR A 119 6.35 -15.03 4.75
CA THR A 119 5.49 -13.94 5.21
C THR A 119 6.24 -12.61 5.09
N ILE A 120 5.66 -11.63 4.40
CA ILE A 120 6.08 -10.22 4.52
C ILE A 120 5.15 -9.54 5.52
N GLY A 121 5.72 -9.07 6.63
CA GLY A 121 5.00 -8.37 7.69
C GLY A 121 5.57 -6.96 7.90
N PHE A 122 4.88 -6.17 8.75
CA PHE A 122 5.32 -4.85 9.18
C PHE A 122 5.38 -4.77 10.71
N ASP A 123 6.52 -4.32 11.24
CA ASP A 123 6.70 -4.00 12.66
C ASP A 123 7.33 -2.62 12.81
N ALA A 124 6.60 -1.70 13.43
CA ALA A 124 7.08 -0.34 13.67
C ALA A 124 8.37 -0.26 14.52
N ASN A 125 8.68 -1.32 15.29
CA ASN A 125 9.94 -1.37 16.05
C ASN A 125 11.15 -1.68 15.19
N ARG A 126 10.95 -2.17 13.96
CA ARG A 126 11.99 -2.42 12.96
C ARG A 126 12.31 -1.20 12.09
N VAL A 127 11.53 -0.11 12.22
CA VAL A 127 11.79 1.14 11.48
C VAL A 127 13.07 1.79 12.00
N SER A 128 13.96 2.14 11.09
CA SER A 128 15.22 2.84 11.38
C SER A 128 15.56 3.84 10.27
N ASP A 129 16.76 4.36 10.26
CA ASP A 129 17.26 5.22 9.18
C ASP A 129 17.49 4.45 7.87
N THR A 130 17.60 3.11 7.93
CA THR A 130 17.90 2.23 6.81
C THR A 130 16.85 1.15 6.58
N THR A 131 15.87 0.96 7.47
CA THR A 131 14.85 -0.09 7.35
C THR A 131 13.45 0.50 7.38
N SER A 132 12.59 0.01 6.49
CA SER A 132 11.21 0.48 6.35
C SER A 132 10.26 -0.01 7.45
N GLY A 133 10.68 -1.00 8.24
CA GLY A 133 9.83 -1.73 9.17
C GLY A 133 9.19 -2.99 8.59
N PHE A 134 9.25 -3.16 7.26
CA PHE A 134 8.88 -4.44 6.65
C PHE A 134 9.98 -5.48 6.87
N PHE A 135 9.55 -6.74 6.98
CA PHE A 135 10.45 -7.88 7.14
C PHE A 135 9.96 -9.10 6.35
N VAL A 136 10.87 -10.02 6.05
CA VAL A 136 10.58 -11.31 5.43
C VAL A 136 10.87 -12.40 6.45
N GLN A 137 9.86 -13.22 6.75
CA GLN A 137 9.97 -14.40 7.62
C GLN A 137 9.90 -15.68 6.80
N ASP A 138 10.74 -16.65 7.15
CA ASP A 138 10.62 -18.05 6.73
C ASP A 138 9.61 -18.78 7.62
N ASN A 139 8.73 -19.59 7.03
CA ASN A 139 7.74 -20.38 7.75
C ASN A 139 7.99 -21.90 7.60
N LEU A 140 9.18 -22.31 7.15
CA LEU A 140 9.55 -23.71 6.98
C LEU A 140 10.63 -24.14 7.99
N ASP A 141 11.88 -24.33 7.54
CA ASP A 141 12.91 -24.97 8.37
C ASP A 141 13.44 -24.08 9.50
N LEU A 142 13.53 -22.76 9.28
CA LEU A 142 14.08 -21.85 10.28
C LEU A 142 13.03 -21.17 11.16
N ASP A 143 11.82 -20.97 10.66
CA ASP A 143 10.69 -20.31 11.34
C ASP A 143 11.14 -18.99 12.01
N THR A 144 11.83 -18.14 11.22
CA THR A 144 12.47 -16.92 11.74
C THR A 144 12.45 -15.79 10.70
N VAL A 145 12.66 -14.54 11.16
CA VAL A 145 12.87 -13.41 10.28
C VAL A 145 14.25 -13.54 9.62
N LEU A 146 14.23 -13.54 8.27
CA LEU A 146 15.44 -13.65 7.47
C LEU A 146 16.00 -12.30 7.07
N PHE A 147 15.10 -11.37 6.65
CA PHE A 147 15.49 -10.08 6.12
C PHE A 147 14.65 -8.96 6.70
N ASP A 148 15.28 -7.84 6.99
CA ASP A 148 14.65 -6.54 7.05
C ASP A 148 14.63 -5.95 5.63
N ILE A 149 13.56 -5.24 5.29
CA ILE A 149 13.41 -4.58 3.99
C ILE A 149 13.83 -3.11 4.16
N ASP A 150 14.75 -2.65 3.32
CA ASP A 150 15.21 -1.26 3.30
C ASP A 150 14.08 -0.30 2.89
N MET A 151 14.37 0.99 2.88
CA MET A 151 13.45 2.00 2.34
C MET A 151 13.25 1.74 0.85
N PRO A 152 11.99 1.67 0.37
CA PRO A 152 11.74 1.31 -1.02
C PRO A 152 12.39 2.28 -2.02
N ASP A 153 13.14 1.73 -2.97
CA ASP A 153 13.66 2.46 -4.14
C ASP A 153 12.54 2.81 -5.12
N THR A 154 11.56 1.93 -5.22
CA THR A 154 10.35 2.15 -6.01
C THR A 154 9.12 1.82 -5.17
N LEU A 155 8.19 2.75 -5.16
CA LEU A 155 6.85 2.57 -4.64
C LEU A 155 5.87 3.19 -5.65
N ALA A 156 5.21 2.36 -6.43
CA ALA A 156 4.18 2.78 -7.38
C ALA A 156 2.84 2.18 -6.96
N LEU A 157 1.86 3.04 -6.77
CA LEU A 157 0.51 2.68 -6.38
C LEU A 157 -0.46 3.20 -7.44
N ASP A 158 -1.22 2.29 -8.03
CA ASP A 158 -2.33 2.56 -8.92
C ASP A 158 -3.64 2.11 -8.26
N ASP A 159 -4.79 2.34 -8.90
CA ASP A 159 -6.11 2.05 -8.34
C ASP A 159 -6.32 0.56 -7.97
N ASP A 160 -5.63 -0.35 -8.64
CA ASP A 160 -5.77 -1.80 -8.52
C ASP A 160 -4.44 -2.56 -8.40
N SER A 161 -3.32 -1.85 -8.29
CA SER A 161 -2.00 -2.49 -8.23
C SER A 161 -0.99 -1.72 -7.38
N LEU A 162 -0.10 -2.47 -6.74
CA LEU A 162 1.06 -1.98 -6.01
C LEU A 162 2.32 -2.61 -6.59
N THR A 163 3.31 -1.79 -6.93
CA THR A 163 4.69 -2.24 -7.17
C THR A 163 5.60 -1.64 -6.12
N LEU A 164 6.34 -2.49 -5.41
CA LEU A 164 7.33 -2.10 -4.42
C LEU A 164 8.64 -2.81 -4.73
N VAL A 165 9.76 -2.07 -4.81
CA VAL A 165 11.11 -2.61 -4.99
C VAL A 165 11.98 -2.09 -3.86
N ALA A 166 12.70 -2.99 -3.18
CA ALA A 166 13.57 -2.65 -2.06
C ALA A 166 14.65 -3.72 -1.85
N ASP A 167 15.76 -3.31 -1.23
CA ASP A 167 16.84 -4.20 -0.88
C ASP A 167 16.50 -5.09 0.33
N LEU A 168 17.09 -6.28 0.33
CA LEU A 168 16.98 -7.27 1.40
C LEU A 168 18.23 -7.21 2.28
N LEU A 169 18.05 -6.75 3.50
CA LEU A 169 19.10 -6.65 4.51
C LEU A 169 18.99 -7.85 5.46
N VAL A 170 20.09 -8.52 5.75
CA VAL A 170 20.10 -9.66 6.70
C VAL A 170 19.59 -9.20 8.07
N ALA A 171 18.49 -9.80 8.53
CA ALA A 171 17.91 -9.50 9.83
C ALA A 171 18.80 -10.02 10.98
N PRO A 172 18.76 -9.39 12.17
CA PRO A 172 19.55 -9.84 13.33
C PRO A 172 19.30 -11.31 13.69
N GLU A 173 18.06 -11.79 13.58
CA GLU A 173 17.67 -13.16 13.92
C GLU A 173 18.34 -14.18 12.99
N PHE A 174 18.39 -13.89 11.69
CA PHE A 174 19.08 -14.75 10.73
C PHE A 174 20.60 -14.66 10.86
N ALA A 175 21.14 -13.47 11.11
CA ALA A 175 22.56 -13.28 11.37
C ALA A 175 23.03 -14.09 12.60
N GLU A 176 22.22 -14.20 13.67
CA GLU A 176 22.51 -15.03 14.82
C GLU A 176 22.62 -16.51 14.42
N ILE A 177 21.68 -17.02 13.61
CA ILE A 177 21.75 -18.40 13.09
C ILE A 177 23.03 -18.60 12.27
N LEU A 178 23.34 -17.70 11.32
CA LEU A 178 24.56 -17.79 10.52
C LEU A 178 25.82 -17.80 11.39
N THR A 179 25.85 -17.01 12.45
CA THR A 179 26.98 -16.99 13.38
C THR A 179 27.16 -18.32 14.14
N THR A 180 26.05 -18.99 14.49
CA THR A 180 26.13 -20.35 15.09
C THR A 180 26.68 -21.39 14.11
N LEU A 181 26.58 -21.11 12.79
CA LEU A 181 27.13 -21.92 11.71
C LEU A 181 28.56 -21.48 11.29
N GLU A 182 29.26 -20.78 12.18
CA GLU A 182 30.63 -20.29 11.97
C GLU A 182 30.76 -19.29 10.79
N LYS A 183 29.66 -18.66 10.36
CA LYS A 183 29.66 -17.58 9.37
C LYS A 183 29.91 -16.23 10.07
N PRO A 184 30.39 -15.19 9.36
CA PRO A 184 30.50 -13.85 9.91
C PRO A 184 29.13 -13.29 10.32
N ASP A 185 29.12 -12.32 11.23
CA ASP A 185 27.92 -11.53 11.51
C ASP A 185 27.60 -10.66 10.30
N LEU A 186 26.44 -10.90 9.69
CA LEU A 186 25.95 -10.22 8.49
C LEU A 186 24.79 -9.28 8.80
N THR A 187 24.50 -8.96 10.04
CA THR A 187 23.40 -8.08 10.43
C THR A 187 23.41 -6.79 9.62
N GLY A 188 22.32 -6.50 8.91
CA GLY A 188 22.14 -5.31 8.08
C GLY A 188 22.95 -5.30 6.78
N VAL A 189 23.60 -6.40 6.42
CA VAL A 189 24.27 -6.53 5.13
C VAL A 189 23.21 -6.79 4.04
N GLU A 190 23.25 -6.00 2.96
CA GLU A 190 22.46 -6.21 1.76
C GLU A 190 22.94 -7.47 1.04
N ILE A 191 22.03 -8.38 0.74
CA ILE A 191 22.32 -9.63 0.04
C ILE A 191 21.35 -9.92 -1.11
N GLY A 192 20.48 -8.97 -1.45
CA GLY A 192 19.54 -9.14 -2.54
C GLY A 192 18.53 -8.02 -2.64
N GLU A 193 17.63 -8.16 -3.58
CA GLU A 193 16.53 -7.22 -3.86
C GLU A 193 15.22 -7.99 -3.99
N ALA A 194 14.13 -7.42 -3.50
CA ALA A 194 12.79 -7.94 -3.70
C ALA A 194 11.92 -6.94 -4.46
N ARG A 195 11.13 -7.45 -5.39
CA ARG A 195 10.09 -6.72 -6.10
C ARG A 195 8.75 -7.40 -5.87
N THR A 196 7.84 -6.70 -5.23
CA THR A 196 6.45 -7.15 -5.03
C THR A 196 5.55 -6.44 -6.03
N ASP A 197 4.89 -7.20 -6.90
CA ASP A 197 3.81 -6.74 -7.77
C ASP A 197 2.51 -7.38 -7.26
N ALA A 198 1.69 -6.60 -6.56
CA ALA A 198 0.44 -7.07 -5.94
C ALA A 198 -0.78 -6.46 -6.63
N ASN A 199 -1.82 -7.28 -6.83
CA ASN A 199 -3.16 -6.81 -7.19
C ASN A 199 -3.90 -6.39 -5.92
N LEU A 200 -4.60 -5.27 -5.99
CA LEU A 200 -5.27 -4.63 -4.87
C LEU A 200 -6.77 -4.65 -5.02
N VAL A 201 -7.45 -4.71 -3.87
CA VAL A 201 -8.87 -4.42 -3.78
C VAL A 201 -9.10 -3.28 -2.79
N ALA A 202 -9.99 -2.36 -3.14
CA ALA A 202 -10.39 -1.32 -2.22
C ALA A 202 -11.26 -1.95 -1.10
N VAL A 203 -10.85 -1.75 0.14
CA VAL A 203 -11.62 -2.13 1.32
C VAL A 203 -12.57 -0.99 1.62
N SER A 204 -13.88 -1.24 1.43
CA SER A 204 -14.89 -0.26 1.83
C SER A 204 -14.94 -0.24 3.35
N ASP A 205 -14.40 0.80 3.97
CA ASP A 205 -14.77 1.12 5.34
C ASP A 205 -16.30 1.28 5.36
N GLY A 206 -17.00 0.45 6.13
CA GLY A 206 -18.45 0.54 6.32
C GLY A 206 -18.86 1.84 7.03
N GLY A 207 -18.23 2.94 6.67
CA GLY A 207 -18.54 4.29 7.10
C GLY A 207 -19.95 4.64 6.64
N ALA A 208 -20.83 4.92 7.60
CA ALA A 208 -22.15 5.45 7.34
C ALA A 208 -22.04 6.58 6.33
N SER A 209 -22.71 6.46 5.19
CA SER A 209 -22.81 7.52 4.19
C SER A 209 -23.24 8.80 4.88
N VAL A 210 -22.32 9.75 5.04
CA VAL A 210 -22.67 11.09 5.48
C VAL A 210 -23.60 11.65 4.40
N PRO A 211 -24.84 12.04 4.71
CA PRO A 211 -25.75 12.56 3.70
C PRO A 211 -25.09 13.76 3.01
N GLU A 212 -24.97 13.70 1.70
CA GLU A 212 -24.38 14.77 0.91
C GLU A 212 -25.03 16.12 1.25
N PRO A 213 -24.25 17.21 1.33
CA PRO A 213 -24.76 18.54 1.73
C PRO A 213 -25.88 19.07 0.82
N ALA A 214 -26.07 18.49 -0.38
CA ALA A 214 -27.19 18.79 -1.27
C ALA A 214 -28.56 18.51 -0.65
N THR A 215 -28.69 17.53 0.25
CA THR A 215 -29.95 17.19 0.92
C THR A 215 -30.34 18.23 1.97
N VAL A 216 -29.37 18.90 2.58
CA VAL A 216 -29.61 19.95 3.59
C VAL A 216 -30.09 21.25 2.92
N LEU A 217 -29.56 21.59 1.74
CA LEU A 217 -30.02 22.76 0.97
C LEU A 217 -31.47 22.61 0.47
N GLY A 218 -31.89 21.38 0.14
CA GLY A 218 -33.27 21.11 -0.24
C GLY A 218 -34.26 21.32 0.91
N LEU A 219 -33.90 21.01 2.14
CA LEU A 219 -34.77 21.13 3.31
C LEU A 219 -34.95 22.59 3.72
N VAL A 220 -33.93 23.43 3.59
CA VAL A 220 -34.03 24.88 3.89
C VAL A 220 -34.89 25.61 2.83
N GLY A 221 -34.82 25.18 1.57
CA GLY A 221 -35.63 25.78 0.47
C GLY A 221 -37.13 25.54 0.66
N VAL A 222 -37.56 24.35 1.09
CA VAL A 222 -38.97 24.02 1.33
C VAL A 222 -39.52 24.78 2.57
N GLY A 223 -38.72 24.98 3.61
CA GLY A 223 -39.11 25.74 4.80
C GLY A 223 -39.40 27.21 4.51
N ALA A 224 -38.63 27.86 3.64
CA ALA A 224 -38.83 29.25 3.27
C ALA A 224 -40.10 29.47 2.40
N ALA A 225 -40.45 28.53 1.54
CA ALA A 225 -41.64 28.61 0.70
C ALA A 225 -42.94 28.48 1.52
N VAL A 226 -42.96 27.65 2.56
CA VAL A 226 -44.15 27.49 3.46
C VAL A 226 -44.42 28.72 4.32
N LEU A 227 -43.36 29.42 4.73
CA LEU A 227 -43.51 30.65 5.55
C LEU A 227 -44.03 31.84 4.76
N SER A 228 -43.72 31.95 3.43
CA SER A 228 -44.19 33.03 2.56
C SER A 228 -45.69 32.94 2.25
N GLN A 229 -46.27 31.76 2.20
CA GLN A 229 -47.70 31.57 1.91
C GLN A 229 -48.58 31.91 3.15
N LYS A 230 -48.03 31.87 4.36
CA LYS A 230 -48.85 32.20 5.58
C LYS A 230 -48.92 33.67 5.88
N ALA A 231 -48.05 34.51 5.28
CA ALA A 231 -48.10 35.99 5.45
C ALA A 231 -49.10 36.70 4.51
N GLY A 232 -49.56 36.06 3.41
CA GLY A 232 -50.46 36.63 2.42
C GLY A 232 -51.97 36.51 2.75
N ARG A 233 -52.36 35.95 3.89
CA ARG A 233 -53.79 35.69 4.22
C ARG A 233 -54.36 36.49 5.41
N ARG A 234 -53.76 37.62 5.74
CA ARG A 234 -54.33 38.58 6.71
C ARG A 234 -54.27 39.98 6.11
N ALA A 235 -55.27 40.31 5.30
CA ALA A 235 -55.77 41.65 5.03
C ALA A 235 -57.26 41.54 4.59
#